data_4be35f7a9e36450c6c40aed1835c9ba5
#
_entry.id   4be35f7a9e36450c6c40aed1835c9ba5
#
_cell.length_a   1.000
_cell.length_b   1.000
_cell.length_c   1.000
_cell.angle_alpha   90.00
_cell.angle_beta   90.00
_cell.angle_gamma   90.00
#
_symmetry.space_group_name_H-M   'P 1'
#
loop_
_entity.id
_entity.type
_entity.pdbx_description
1 polymer ?
#
loop_
_entity_poly.entity_id
_entity_poly.type
_entity_poly.pdbx_seq_one_letter_code
_entity_poly.pdbx_strand_id
1 'polypeptide(L)'
;VFYDPALTVAKVISTVRQKQAQLPDLGMVIVDYLNQVRRHNAPGRSGQYDWTEQIEISKSLKQLAQETNIMVVSAFQTNEKGEARFSKGILDAVDAAYSVQHWGDAEPCIKFKCDKMRNGKAETFVSEMNWETLKIGPHTALDPDERAELKETMTTGEDTYDL
;
A
#
# COMPACT_ATOMS: atom_id res chain seq x y z
N VAL A 1 -18.24 1.34 6.83
CA VAL A 1 -16.93 1.57 7.45
C VAL A 1 -16.93 0.93 8.83
N PHE A 2 -15.87 0.21 9.14
CA PHE A 2 -15.64 -0.39 10.46
C PHE A 2 -14.39 0.27 11.07
N TYR A 3 -14.52 0.74 12.31
CA TYR A 3 -13.43 1.37 13.05
C TYR A 3 -13.18 0.63 14.36
N ASP A 4 -11.93 0.25 14.62
CA ASP A 4 -11.50 -0.36 15.87
C ASP A 4 -10.07 0.10 16.19
N PRO A 5 -9.85 0.88 17.27
CA PRO A 5 -8.52 1.38 17.63
C PRO A 5 -7.55 0.28 18.09
N ALA A 6 -8.08 -0.91 18.38
CA ALA A 6 -7.32 -2.10 18.77
C ALA A 6 -7.42 -3.21 17.72
N LEU A 7 -7.45 -2.83 16.44
CA LEU A 7 -7.65 -3.74 15.33
C LEU A 7 -6.56 -4.81 15.27
N THR A 8 -6.99 -6.07 15.30
CA THR A 8 -6.10 -7.22 15.10
C THR A 8 -6.38 -7.92 13.77
N VAL A 9 -5.39 -8.62 13.23
CA VAL A 9 -5.58 -9.41 12.00
C VAL A 9 -6.69 -10.46 12.15
N ALA A 10 -6.81 -11.09 13.31
CA ALA A 10 -7.89 -12.03 13.61
C ALA A 10 -9.26 -11.34 13.54
N LYS A 11 -9.36 -10.11 14.03
CA LYS A 11 -10.59 -9.32 13.96
C LYS A 11 -10.94 -8.94 12.52
N VAL A 12 -9.94 -8.54 11.73
CA VAL A 12 -10.14 -8.29 10.28
C VAL A 12 -10.71 -9.54 9.61
N ILE A 13 -10.05 -10.69 9.78
CA ILE A 13 -10.46 -11.96 9.17
C ILE A 13 -11.89 -12.33 9.56
N SER A 14 -12.22 -12.29 10.87
CA SER A 14 -13.57 -12.63 11.34
C SER A 14 -14.63 -11.67 10.80
N THR A 15 -14.33 -10.37 10.77
CA THR A 15 -15.26 -9.36 10.26
C THR A 15 -15.51 -9.54 8.76
N VAL A 16 -14.46 -9.79 7.96
CA VAL A 16 -14.60 -10.03 6.51
C VAL A 16 -15.46 -11.26 6.24
N ARG A 17 -15.20 -12.38 6.93
CA ARG A 17 -16.01 -13.61 6.77
C ARG A 17 -17.47 -13.40 7.16
N GLN A 18 -17.72 -12.68 8.26
CA GLN A 18 -19.07 -12.32 8.68
C GLN A 18 -19.77 -11.43 7.63
N LYS A 19 -19.06 -10.44 7.09
CA LYS A 19 -19.62 -9.56 6.06
C LYS A 19 -19.85 -10.27 4.75
N GLN A 20 -18.99 -11.18 4.34
CA GLN A 20 -19.17 -11.99 3.14
C GLN A 20 -20.43 -12.86 3.24
N ALA A 21 -20.71 -13.42 4.43
CA ALA A 21 -21.94 -14.18 4.66
C ALA A 21 -23.22 -13.32 4.57
N GLN A 22 -23.11 -12.01 4.90
CA GLN A 22 -24.22 -11.06 4.81
C GLN A 22 -24.34 -10.40 3.44
N LEU A 23 -23.24 -10.27 2.71
CA LEU A 23 -23.11 -9.58 1.44
C LEU A 23 -22.39 -10.53 0.44
N PRO A 24 -23.13 -11.39 -0.25
CA PRO A 24 -22.53 -12.37 -1.18
C PRO A 24 -21.69 -11.73 -2.29
N ASP A 25 -22.01 -10.49 -2.67
CA ASP A 25 -21.31 -9.72 -3.71
C ASP A 25 -20.13 -8.90 -3.17
N LEU A 26 -19.68 -9.14 -1.94
CA LEU A 26 -18.51 -8.47 -1.37
C LEU A 26 -17.26 -8.83 -2.19
N GLY A 27 -16.80 -7.91 -3.04
CA GLY A 27 -15.65 -8.13 -3.94
C GLY A 27 -14.34 -7.51 -3.46
N MET A 28 -14.40 -6.54 -2.53
CA MET A 28 -13.21 -5.83 -2.06
C MET A 28 -13.30 -5.47 -0.58
N VAL A 29 -12.14 -5.52 0.08
CA VAL A 29 -11.92 -5.03 1.44
C VAL A 29 -10.73 -4.10 1.45
N ILE A 30 -10.87 -2.93 2.06
CA ILE A 30 -9.79 -1.96 2.25
C ILE A 30 -9.40 -1.92 3.72
N VAL A 31 -8.12 -2.11 4.01
CA VAL A 31 -7.53 -2.00 5.36
C VAL A 31 -6.68 -0.75 5.43
N ASP A 32 -7.18 0.28 6.09
CA ASP A 32 -6.51 1.57 6.19
C ASP A 32 -5.98 1.79 7.61
N TYR A 33 -4.73 1.63 7.84
CA TYR A 33 -3.65 1.08 7.01
C TYR A 33 -2.94 -0.07 7.74
N LEU A 34 -2.12 -0.84 7.03
CA LEU A 34 -1.50 -2.07 7.52
C LEU A 34 -0.76 -1.89 8.85
N ASN A 35 -0.06 -0.78 9.01
CA ASN A 35 0.73 -0.46 10.22
C ASN A 35 -0.11 -0.33 11.50
N GLN A 36 -1.42 -0.14 11.39
CA GLN A 36 -2.34 -0.07 12.54
C GLN A 36 -2.87 -1.44 12.95
N VAL A 37 -2.73 -2.45 12.09
CA VAL A 37 -3.20 -3.80 12.39
C VAL A 37 -2.17 -4.51 13.27
N ARG A 38 -2.63 -5.17 14.33
CA ARG A 38 -1.80 -5.95 15.25
C ARG A 38 -2.05 -7.44 15.10
N ARG A 39 -1.07 -8.25 15.46
CA ARG A 39 -1.23 -9.71 15.48
C ARG A 39 -2.08 -10.17 16.65
N HIS A 40 -1.86 -9.61 17.82
CA HIS A 40 -2.52 -9.95 19.07
C HIS A 40 -2.88 -8.71 19.87
N ASN A 41 -3.87 -8.85 20.78
CA ASN A 41 -4.23 -7.82 21.78
C ASN A 41 -3.19 -7.64 22.90
N ALA A 42 -1.95 -8.05 22.72
CA ALA A 42 -0.92 -7.86 23.73
C ALA A 42 -0.68 -6.36 23.94
N PRO A 43 -0.59 -5.88 25.20
CA PRO A 43 -0.15 -4.54 25.50
C PRO A 43 1.23 -4.36 24.87
N GLY A 44 1.37 -3.38 23.98
CA GLY A 44 2.54 -3.21 23.16
C GLY A 44 3.82 -3.18 23.98
N ARG A 45 4.80 -3.98 23.62
CA ARG A 45 6.17 -3.69 23.93
C ARG A 45 6.45 -2.29 23.39
N SER A 46 6.74 -1.39 24.31
CA SER A 46 7.10 0.01 24.10
C SER A 46 7.57 0.35 22.67
N GLY A 47 6.72 0.97 21.88
CA GLY A 47 7.11 1.87 20.77
C GLY A 47 7.96 1.32 19.64
N GLN A 48 8.47 0.13 19.72
CA GLN A 48 9.34 -0.45 18.71
C GLN A 48 8.48 -1.16 17.65
N TYR A 49 8.54 -0.64 16.46
CA TYR A 49 7.87 -1.18 15.29
C TYR A 49 8.38 -2.60 14.98
N ASP A 50 7.55 -3.61 15.11
CA ASP A 50 7.93 -5.00 14.82
C ASP A 50 7.64 -5.35 13.36
N TRP A 51 8.65 -5.33 12.54
CA TRP A 51 8.59 -5.66 11.11
C TRP A 51 8.16 -7.10 10.84
N THR A 52 8.56 -8.00 11.71
CA THR A 52 8.18 -9.42 11.62
C THR A 52 6.68 -9.55 11.76
N GLU A 53 6.08 -8.80 12.68
CA GLU A 53 4.63 -8.76 12.86
C GLU A 53 3.93 -8.28 11.59
N GLN A 54 4.42 -7.22 10.95
CA GLN A 54 3.82 -6.67 9.73
C GLN A 54 3.91 -7.64 8.54
N ILE A 55 5.01 -8.38 8.43
CA ILE A 55 5.16 -9.43 7.43
C ILE A 55 4.13 -10.55 7.66
N GLU A 56 3.95 -11.00 8.88
CA GLU A 56 2.99 -12.05 9.23
C GLU A 56 1.54 -11.59 9.03
N ILE A 57 1.22 -10.34 9.35
CA ILE A 57 -0.08 -9.73 9.06
C ILE A 57 -0.33 -9.70 7.56
N SER A 58 0.64 -9.25 6.77
CA SER A 58 0.56 -9.20 5.31
C SER A 58 0.30 -10.60 4.70
N LYS A 59 0.99 -11.63 5.17
CA LYS A 59 0.73 -13.02 4.76
C LYS A 59 -0.67 -13.49 5.14
N SER A 60 -1.15 -13.13 6.33
CA SER A 60 -2.49 -13.49 6.79
C SER A 60 -3.59 -12.83 5.97
N LEU A 61 -3.39 -11.56 5.57
CA LEU A 61 -4.31 -10.87 4.67
C LEU A 61 -4.29 -11.46 3.26
N LYS A 62 -3.11 -11.88 2.77
CA LYS A 62 -3.00 -12.60 1.51
C LYS A 62 -3.74 -13.94 1.54
N GLN A 63 -3.60 -14.69 2.62
CA GLN A 63 -4.33 -15.95 2.81
C GLN A 63 -5.84 -15.71 2.85
N LEU A 64 -6.29 -14.69 3.57
CA LEU A 64 -7.70 -14.28 3.59
C LEU A 64 -8.24 -14.01 2.19
N ALA A 65 -7.51 -13.22 1.38
CA ALA A 65 -7.89 -12.91 0.01
C ALA A 65 -8.06 -14.18 -0.84
N GLN A 66 -7.14 -15.14 -0.70
CA GLN A 66 -7.18 -16.42 -1.42
C GLN A 66 -8.35 -17.31 -0.98
N GLU A 67 -8.60 -17.43 0.33
CA GLU A 67 -9.65 -18.27 0.88
C GLU A 67 -11.06 -17.74 0.57
N THR A 68 -11.22 -16.42 0.55
CA THR A 68 -12.52 -15.77 0.35
C THR A 68 -12.78 -15.36 -1.08
N ASN A 69 -11.76 -15.38 -1.94
CA ASN A 69 -11.78 -14.82 -3.30
C ASN A 69 -12.22 -13.34 -3.33
N ILE A 70 -11.80 -12.58 -2.32
CA ILE A 70 -12.06 -11.14 -2.17
C ILE A 70 -10.74 -10.39 -2.36
N MET A 71 -10.76 -9.28 -3.10
CA MET A 71 -9.59 -8.41 -3.20
C MET A 71 -9.35 -7.71 -1.87
N VAL A 72 -8.13 -7.82 -1.32
CA VAL A 72 -7.72 -7.08 -0.12
C VAL A 72 -6.72 -6.02 -0.51
N VAL A 73 -7.05 -4.77 -0.24
CA VAL A 73 -6.20 -3.60 -0.49
C VAL A 73 -5.78 -3.01 0.83
N SER A 74 -4.51 -2.68 0.99
CA SER A 74 -4.03 -1.98 2.18
C SER A 74 -2.97 -0.96 1.83
N ALA A 75 -3.05 0.20 2.46
CA ALA A 75 -1.97 1.17 2.46
C ALA A 75 -0.89 0.74 3.47
N PHE A 76 0.35 1.17 3.21
CA PHE A 76 1.48 0.97 4.08
C PHE A 76 2.36 2.23 4.07
N GLN A 77 2.67 2.76 5.24
CA GLN A 77 3.52 3.95 5.35
C GLN A 77 4.99 3.56 5.24
N THR A 78 5.70 4.25 4.36
CA THR A 78 7.16 4.20 4.24
C THR A 78 7.78 5.31 5.10
N ASN A 79 9.09 5.26 5.33
CA ASN A 79 9.82 6.37 5.94
C ASN A 79 9.99 7.54 4.95
N GLU A 80 10.46 8.70 5.42
CA GLU A 80 10.66 9.92 4.63
C GLU A 80 11.58 9.73 3.41
N LYS A 81 12.45 8.73 3.43
CA LYS A 81 13.34 8.38 2.32
C LYS A 81 12.70 7.45 1.28
N GLY A 82 11.39 7.13 1.44
CA GLY A 82 10.72 6.15 0.57
C GLY A 82 11.29 4.73 0.70
N GLU A 83 12.29 4.56 1.56
CA GLU A 83 12.88 3.26 1.85
C GLU A 83 11.95 2.49 2.76
N ALA A 84 11.27 1.57 2.20
CA ALA A 84 10.72 0.48 2.98
C ALA A 84 11.86 -0.48 3.34
N ARG A 85 12.74 -0.07 4.26
CA ARG A 85 13.90 -0.87 4.71
C ARG A 85 13.55 -2.31 5.05
N PHE A 86 12.26 -2.59 5.26
CA PHE A 86 11.70 -3.89 5.63
C PHE A 86 10.52 -4.31 4.74
N SER A 87 10.22 -3.57 3.67
CA SER A 87 9.10 -3.85 2.77
C SER A 87 9.28 -5.11 1.95
N LYS A 88 10.50 -5.60 1.77
CA LYS A 88 10.72 -6.78 0.93
C LYS A 88 9.86 -7.96 1.38
N GLY A 89 9.80 -8.25 2.68
CA GLY A 89 8.96 -9.33 3.21
C GLY A 89 7.45 -9.06 3.06
N ILE A 90 7.01 -7.79 3.18
CA ILE A 90 5.63 -7.39 2.93
C ILE A 90 5.32 -7.50 1.45
N LEU A 91 6.21 -6.98 0.59
CA LEU A 91 6.08 -7.08 -0.87
C LEU A 91 6.06 -8.53 -1.34
N ASP A 92 6.80 -9.43 -0.69
CA ASP A 92 6.79 -10.85 -1.06
C ASP A 92 5.41 -11.50 -0.88
N ALA A 93 4.62 -11.03 0.08
CA ALA A 93 3.29 -11.55 0.35
C ALA A 93 2.23 -11.08 -0.66
N VAL A 94 2.34 -9.88 -1.22
CA VAL A 94 1.30 -9.29 -2.08
C VAL A 94 1.43 -9.66 -3.56
N ASP A 95 0.37 -9.52 -4.33
CA ASP A 95 0.38 -9.76 -5.78
C ASP A 95 0.74 -8.51 -6.58
N ALA A 96 0.36 -7.34 -6.08
CA ALA A 96 0.69 -6.04 -6.67
C ALA A 96 1.04 -5.04 -5.56
N ALA A 97 1.97 -4.16 -5.85
CA ALA A 97 2.34 -3.05 -4.97
C ALA A 97 2.71 -1.83 -5.80
N TYR A 98 2.27 -0.69 -5.31
CA TYR A 98 2.56 0.61 -5.89
C TYR A 98 3.08 1.57 -4.83
N SER A 99 4.19 2.21 -5.11
CA SER A 99 4.60 3.41 -4.37
C SER A 99 3.83 4.61 -4.90
N VAL A 100 3.27 5.41 -3.99
CA VAL A 100 2.48 6.59 -4.32
C VAL A 100 3.26 7.82 -3.89
N GLN A 101 3.51 8.73 -4.81
CA GLN A 101 4.31 9.92 -4.59
C GLN A 101 3.65 11.14 -5.23
N HIS A 102 3.87 12.33 -4.63
CA HIS A 102 3.58 13.58 -5.28
C HIS A 102 4.49 13.74 -6.50
N TRP A 103 3.95 14.26 -7.59
CA TRP A 103 4.67 14.39 -8.86
C TRP A 103 4.49 15.78 -9.45
N GLY A 104 5.62 16.43 -9.76
CA GLY A 104 5.68 17.74 -10.38
C GLY A 104 5.45 18.90 -9.40
N ASP A 105 6.19 19.99 -9.60
CA ASP A 105 6.08 21.21 -8.79
C ASP A 105 4.97 22.14 -9.29
N ALA A 106 4.59 22.01 -10.57
CA ALA A 106 3.68 22.94 -11.25
C ALA A 106 2.26 22.42 -11.42
N GLU A 107 2.06 21.10 -11.40
CA GLU A 107 0.74 20.47 -11.59
C GLU A 107 0.44 19.50 -10.46
N PRO A 108 -0.80 19.48 -9.95
CA PRO A 108 -1.18 18.61 -8.85
C PRO A 108 -1.37 17.17 -9.34
N CYS A 109 -0.28 16.45 -9.50
CA CYS A 109 -0.28 15.07 -9.95
C CYS A 109 0.21 14.10 -8.86
N ILE A 110 -0.30 12.87 -8.91
CA ILE A 110 0.17 11.75 -8.11
C ILE A 110 0.74 10.70 -9.05
N LYS A 111 1.96 10.25 -8.75
CA LYS A 111 2.61 9.15 -9.44
C LYS A 111 2.40 7.85 -8.70
N PHE A 112 1.98 6.85 -9.43
CA PHE A 112 1.87 5.46 -9.00
C PHE A 112 2.98 4.64 -9.67
N LYS A 113 4.05 4.38 -8.94
CA LYS A 113 5.16 3.54 -9.41
C LYS A 113 4.87 2.09 -9.07
N CYS A 114 4.85 1.21 -10.07
CA CYS A 114 4.68 -0.21 -9.85
C CYS A 114 5.98 -0.83 -9.30
N ASP A 115 5.98 -1.20 -8.03
CA ASP A 115 7.11 -1.88 -7.37
C ASP A 115 7.02 -3.39 -7.50
N LYS A 116 5.80 -3.93 -7.64
CA LYS A 116 5.54 -5.36 -7.86
C LYS A 116 4.27 -5.58 -8.65
N MET A 117 4.33 -6.55 -9.56
CA MET A 117 3.18 -7.10 -10.26
C MET A 117 3.44 -8.59 -10.53
N ARG A 118 2.66 -9.48 -9.91
CA ARG A 118 2.84 -10.94 -10.07
C ARG A 118 2.20 -11.42 -11.36
N ASN A 119 0.97 -10.97 -11.63
CA ASN A 119 0.21 -11.36 -12.80
C ASN A 119 -0.24 -10.09 -13.52
N GLY A 120 0.31 -9.83 -14.70
CA GLY A 120 -0.01 -8.67 -15.50
C GLY A 120 1.21 -7.83 -15.85
N LYS A 121 0.97 -6.73 -16.53
CA LYS A 121 2.00 -5.76 -16.92
C LYS A 121 2.28 -4.79 -15.77
N ALA A 122 3.54 -4.66 -15.41
CA ALA A 122 3.96 -3.66 -14.46
C ALA A 122 3.95 -2.28 -15.15
N GLU A 123 2.96 -1.45 -14.84
CA GLU A 123 2.83 -0.11 -15.39
C GLU A 123 2.99 0.93 -14.29
N THR A 124 3.80 1.95 -14.58
CA THR A 124 3.88 3.17 -13.80
C THR A 124 3.05 4.22 -14.50
N PHE A 125 2.24 4.95 -13.77
CA PHE A 125 1.35 5.96 -14.34
C PHE A 125 1.24 7.17 -13.42
N VAL A 126 0.78 8.28 -13.99
CA VAL A 126 0.50 9.54 -13.30
C VAL A 126 -0.99 9.81 -13.39
N SER A 127 -1.57 10.31 -12.31
CA SER A 127 -2.95 10.77 -12.26
C SER A 127 -3.01 12.20 -11.79
N GLU A 128 -3.87 13.00 -12.39
CA GLU A 128 -4.20 14.32 -11.87
C GLU A 128 -4.81 14.21 -10.47
N MET A 129 -4.55 15.17 -9.61
CA MET A 129 -5.10 15.25 -8.28
C MET A 129 -5.70 16.62 -8.03
N ASN A 130 -6.98 16.69 -7.75
CA ASN A 130 -7.59 17.89 -7.23
C ASN A 130 -7.48 17.90 -5.70
N TRP A 131 -6.58 18.70 -5.16
CA TRP A 131 -6.28 18.78 -3.73
C TRP A 131 -7.40 19.39 -2.89
N GLU A 132 -8.27 20.21 -3.48
CA GLU A 132 -9.41 20.81 -2.76
C GLU A 132 -10.51 19.78 -2.51
N THR A 133 -10.75 18.92 -3.51
CA THR A 133 -11.82 17.91 -3.46
C THR A 133 -11.31 16.50 -3.16
N LEU A 134 -9.99 16.31 -3.10
CA LEU A 134 -9.29 15.02 -2.96
C LEU A 134 -9.70 13.99 -4.05
N LYS A 135 -10.08 14.46 -5.22
CA LYS A 135 -10.44 13.60 -6.35
C LYS A 135 -9.20 13.31 -7.20
N ILE A 136 -9.02 12.04 -7.48
CA ILE A 136 -8.02 11.55 -8.43
C ILE A 136 -8.68 11.51 -9.81
N GLY A 137 -8.04 12.16 -10.78
CA GLY A 137 -8.48 12.24 -12.17
C GLY A 137 -8.07 11.04 -13.02
N PRO A 138 -8.19 11.16 -14.34
CA PRO A 138 -7.72 10.14 -15.25
C PRO A 138 -6.21 9.90 -15.09
N HIS A 139 -5.78 8.71 -15.43
CA HIS A 139 -4.36 8.34 -15.41
C HIS A 139 -3.77 8.36 -16.83
N THR A 140 -2.50 8.70 -16.91
CA THR A 140 -1.69 8.59 -18.12
C THR A 140 -0.55 7.61 -17.87
N ALA A 141 -0.44 6.58 -18.68
CA ALA A 141 0.70 5.67 -18.64
C ALA A 141 1.95 6.43 -19.12
N LEU A 142 3.03 6.35 -18.36
CA LEU A 142 4.31 6.93 -18.77
C LEU A 142 4.93 6.06 -19.86
N ASP A 143 5.44 6.69 -20.90
CA ASP A 143 6.16 5.98 -21.94
C ASP A 143 7.53 5.45 -21.46
N PRO A 144 8.24 4.61 -22.24
CA PRO A 144 9.55 4.08 -21.86
C PRO A 144 10.62 5.13 -21.66
N ASP A 145 10.61 6.21 -22.42
CA ASP A 145 11.62 7.27 -22.37
C ASP A 145 11.39 8.15 -21.14
N GLU A 146 10.15 8.53 -20.85
CA GLU A 146 9.76 9.20 -19.60
C GLU A 146 10.09 8.34 -18.37
N ARG A 147 10.00 6.99 -18.48
CA ARG A 147 10.44 6.08 -17.43
C ARG A 147 11.95 6.06 -17.23
N ALA A 148 12.73 6.24 -18.30
CA ALA A 148 14.18 6.30 -18.23
C ALA A 148 14.67 7.61 -17.57
N GLU A 149 14.13 8.75 -17.98
CA GLU A 149 14.40 10.05 -17.37
C GLU A 149 14.05 10.06 -15.87
N LEU A 150 12.96 9.40 -15.51
CA LEU A 150 12.55 9.24 -14.12
C LEU A 150 13.52 8.43 -13.28
N LYS A 151 14.16 7.41 -13.86
CA LYS A 151 15.19 6.64 -13.16
C LYS A 151 16.44 7.48 -12.93
N GLU A 152 16.84 8.30 -13.88
CA GLU A 152 18.02 9.18 -13.77
C GLU A 152 17.81 10.27 -12.71
N THR A 153 16.65 10.93 -12.69
CA THR A 153 16.35 11.96 -11.68
C THR A 153 16.24 11.39 -10.27
N MET A 154 15.80 10.14 -10.10
CA MET A 154 15.77 9.49 -8.79
C MET A 154 17.16 9.04 -8.30
N THR A 155 18.09 8.79 -9.21
CA THR A 155 19.47 8.40 -8.86
C THR A 155 20.34 9.62 -8.53
N THR A 156 20.03 10.77 -9.09
CA THR A 156 20.76 12.04 -8.86
C THR A 156 20.21 12.86 -7.68
N GLY A 157 19.04 12.51 -7.14
CA GLY A 157 18.41 13.19 -5.99
C GLY A 157 18.94 12.76 -4.61
N GLU A 158 19.94 11.86 -4.54
CA GLU A 158 20.49 11.38 -3.27
C GLU A 158 21.49 12.34 -2.59
N ASP A 159 21.87 13.47 -3.22
CA ASP A 159 22.99 14.29 -2.76
C ASP A 159 22.65 15.75 -2.38
N THR A 160 21.41 16.12 -2.10
CA THR A 160 21.12 17.52 -1.72
C THR A 160 20.17 17.65 -0.54
N TYR A 161 20.56 17.12 0.61
CA TYR A 161 20.13 17.67 1.91
C TYR A 161 21.30 17.58 2.91
N ASP A 162 22.33 18.36 2.67
CA ASP A 162 23.13 18.95 3.75
C ASP A 162 22.39 20.22 4.21
N LEU A 163 21.81 20.15 5.43
CA LEU A 163 21.76 21.19 6.47
C LEU A 163 20.78 20.78 7.57
#